data_da951bd0d51459d7c58e81ae79a4b0a9
#
_entry.id   da951bd0d51459d7c58e81ae79a4b0a9
#
_cell.length_a   1.000
_cell.length_b   1.000
_cell.length_c   1.000
_cell.angle_alpha   90.00
_cell.angle_beta   90.00
_cell.angle_gamma   90.00
#
_symmetry.space_group_name_H-M   'P 1'
#
loop_
_entity.id
_entity.type
_entity.pdbx_description
1 polymer ?
#
loop_
_entity_poly.entity_id
_entity_poly.type
_entity_poly.pdbx_seq_one_letter_code
_entity_poly.pdbx_strand_id
1 'polypeptide(L)'
;MRRPRHLHALFAAFTTAVASAGLVVGSGAAAHAATPLPAHVFAPYFEAYSSDSPAELAQASGATYLTMAFVQTEAKGSCTPYWNGSTAQPVDASVFGADFTTIRSRGGDVIPSFGGYAADHGGTEIADSCTSVDAIAAAYQKVVTTYDVSRLDMDIEDKSLTNKAAVDRRNQAIKKLQDWAAATGRPLQISYTLPTTTSGLASSGLNVLKSAKTAGARVDVVNLMTFDYYDNAAHDMAADTQTAATGLYNQLATLYPAKTPAQLWGMIGVTEMPGIDDFGPAETFTTADATTVYNWATAKGINTLSFWALQRDNGGCPGTGGSDTCSGIAQDPWHFTHTFAPFTGGGPVADDFSLSVAPGSAVLVPGTSTTATISTAVTSGSAQAVALTVTGAPAGVSATVSPGSVTAGGSAQLTVTAAASAGPGTYPFTVTGAAGALSRSATFTVTVPGPGGSGLANGGLESGTLGPWTCESGASVVSTPVHGGSYALKTSPTSGQTGECTQTVTLAPNAKYTLSGWVQGSYAYLGVRGGASGSAWTSSTGWTKLTVPFTTGPSGTATVYLHGWYGQGPVYGDDLAVG
;
A
#
# COMPACT_ATOMS: atom_id res chain seq x y z
N MET A 1 -45.85 -92.03 20.53
CA MET A 1 -46.74 -90.87 20.37
C MET A 1 -45.93 -89.59 20.46
N ARG A 2 -45.89 -88.86 19.41
CA ARG A 2 -45.82 -87.37 19.23
C ARG A 2 -45.05 -86.49 20.23
N ARG A 3 -44.04 -85.81 19.60
CA ARG A 3 -43.63 -84.36 19.69
C ARG A 3 -42.65 -83.98 20.77
N PRO A 4 -41.96 -82.82 20.53
CA PRO A 4 -41.30 -82.32 19.34
C PRO A 4 -39.82 -81.87 19.57
N ARG A 5 -39.20 -81.54 18.48
CA ARG A 5 -37.84 -81.03 18.28
C ARG A 5 -37.68 -79.63 18.82
N HIS A 6 -36.56 -79.32 19.47
CA HIS A 6 -36.00 -77.97 19.54
C HIS A 6 -34.60 -78.01 18.94
N LEU A 7 -34.45 -77.17 17.91
CA LEU A 7 -33.22 -76.85 17.20
C LEU A 7 -32.36 -75.90 18.09
N HIS A 8 -31.13 -76.28 18.34
CA HIS A 8 -30.13 -75.33 18.85
C HIS A 8 -29.10 -75.09 17.75
N ALA A 9 -29.02 -73.82 17.23
CA ALA A 9 -28.04 -73.42 16.28
C ALA A 9 -26.72 -73.12 17.00
N LEU A 10 -25.68 -73.82 16.58
CA LEU A 10 -24.28 -73.48 16.97
C LEU A 10 -23.78 -72.37 16.06
N PHE A 11 -23.42 -71.25 16.67
CA PHE A 11 -22.62 -70.22 16.01
C PHE A 11 -21.14 -70.61 16.10
N ALA A 12 -20.52 -70.91 14.97
CA ALA A 12 -19.08 -71.04 14.84
C ALA A 12 -18.48 -69.64 14.58
N ALA A 13 -17.69 -69.16 15.50
CA ALA A 13 -16.92 -67.93 15.30
C ALA A 13 -15.66 -68.22 14.48
N PHE A 14 -15.63 -67.69 13.23
CA PHE A 14 -14.43 -67.61 12.44
C PHE A 14 -13.67 -66.34 12.79
N THR A 15 -12.53 -66.45 13.45
CA THR A 15 -11.54 -65.38 13.63
C THR A 15 -10.68 -65.29 12.39
N THR A 16 -10.96 -64.34 11.51
CA THR A 16 -10.07 -63.93 10.42
C THR A 16 -9.05 -62.94 10.95
N ALA A 17 -7.80 -63.34 11.05
CA ALA A 17 -6.67 -62.46 11.26
C ALA A 17 -6.44 -61.59 10.01
N VAL A 18 -6.82 -60.32 10.04
CA VAL A 18 -6.45 -59.33 9.02
C VAL A 18 -5.05 -58.83 9.33
N ALA A 19 -4.08 -59.23 8.53
CA ALA A 19 -2.75 -58.65 8.51
C ALA A 19 -2.86 -57.24 7.92
N SER A 20 -2.80 -56.20 8.75
CA SER A 20 -2.72 -54.81 8.32
C SER A 20 -1.33 -54.55 7.73
N ALA A 21 -1.17 -54.67 6.43
CA ALA A 21 -0.06 -54.08 5.70
C ALA A 21 -0.28 -52.57 5.73
N GLY A 22 0.43 -51.87 6.61
CA GLY A 22 0.45 -50.42 6.65
C GLY A 22 1.05 -49.86 5.34
N LEU A 23 0.19 -49.44 4.41
CA LEU A 23 0.61 -48.55 3.32
C LEU A 23 0.96 -47.21 4.01
N VAL A 24 2.24 -46.92 4.16
CA VAL A 24 2.72 -45.55 4.39
C VAL A 24 2.49 -44.82 3.05
N VAL A 25 1.31 -44.23 2.88
CA VAL A 25 1.09 -43.22 1.87
C VAL A 25 1.88 -42.00 2.34
N GLY A 26 3.10 -41.87 1.87
CA GLY A 26 3.80 -40.63 1.93
C GLY A 26 2.89 -39.56 1.30
N SER A 27 2.41 -38.61 2.09
CA SER A 27 1.78 -37.40 1.58
C SER A 27 2.85 -36.57 0.86
N GLY A 28 3.19 -36.98 -0.36
CA GLY A 28 3.79 -36.08 -1.31
C GLY A 28 2.77 -34.97 -1.52
N ALA A 29 3.11 -33.74 -1.12
CA ALA A 29 2.32 -32.59 -1.50
C ALA A 29 2.11 -32.69 -3.02
N ALA A 30 0.88 -32.77 -3.47
CA ALA A 30 0.57 -32.75 -4.89
C ALA A 30 1.15 -31.46 -5.44
N ALA A 31 2.12 -31.55 -6.34
CA ALA A 31 2.63 -30.38 -7.04
C ALA A 31 1.44 -29.74 -7.74
N HIS A 32 1.08 -28.52 -7.34
CA HIS A 32 0.04 -27.76 -8.01
C HIS A 32 0.51 -27.48 -9.44
N ALA A 33 -0.24 -27.98 -10.43
CA ALA A 33 0.02 -27.69 -11.84
C ALA A 33 -0.07 -26.18 -12.11
N ALA A 34 0.62 -25.71 -13.15
CA ALA A 34 0.58 -24.32 -13.56
C ALA A 34 -0.86 -23.85 -13.74
N THR A 35 -1.20 -22.73 -13.11
CA THR A 35 -2.49 -22.08 -13.28
C THR A 35 -2.52 -21.42 -14.66
N PRO A 36 -3.52 -21.66 -15.51
CA PRO A 36 -3.64 -20.94 -16.79
C PRO A 36 -3.67 -19.43 -16.54
N LEU A 37 -2.86 -18.69 -17.30
CA LEU A 37 -2.87 -17.24 -17.22
C LEU A 37 -4.21 -16.70 -17.74
N PRO A 38 -4.84 -15.74 -17.04
CA PRO A 38 -6.05 -15.08 -17.50
C PRO A 38 -5.79 -14.25 -18.77
N ALA A 39 -6.87 -13.81 -19.43
CA ALA A 39 -6.77 -13.00 -20.65
C ALA A 39 -6.12 -11.62 -20.39
N HIS A 40 -6.30 -11.11 -19.19
CA HIS A 40 -5.66 -9.90 -18.67
C HIS A 40 -4.90 -10.27 -17.42
N VAL A 41 -3.61 -9.95 -17.34
CA VAL A 41 -2.75 -10.32 -16.21
C VAL A 41 -1.92 -9.14 -15.75
N PHE A 42 -1.98 -8.87 -14.45
CA PHE A 42 -1.00 -8.04 -13.77
C PHE A 42 0.10 -8.95 -13.23
N ALA A 43 1.31 -8.76 -13.69
CA ALA A 43 2.48 -9.56 -13.31
C ALA A 43 3.73 -8.67 -13.20
N PRO A 44 3.93 -7.99 -12.06
CA PRO A 44 5.12 -7.16 -11.85
C PRO A 44 6.39 -8.01 -11.92
N TYR A 45 7.49 -7.40 -12.31
CA TYR A 45 8.81 -8.04 -12.26
C TYR A 45 9.23 -8.25 -10.82
N PHE A 46 9.75 -9.42 -10.54
CA PHE A 46 10.42 -9.78 -9.29
C PHE A 46 11.91 -9.97 -9.55
N GLU A 47 12.74 -9.27 -8.81
CA GLU A 47 14.20 -9.32 -8.90
C GLU A 47 14.73 -10.58 -8.24
N ALA A 48 14.87 -11.66 -9.02
CA ALA A 48 15.31 -12.96 -8.53
C ALA A 48 16.77 -13.00 -8.07
N TYR A 49 17.52 -11.93 -8.29
CA TYR A 49 18.88 -11.74 -7.75
C TYR A 49 18.90 -11.15 -6.33
N SER A 50 17.77 -10.67 -5.83
CA SER A 50 17.62 -10.24 -4.43
C SER A 50 17.60 -11.45 -3.50
N SER A 51 17.65 -11.20 -2.20
CA SER A 51 17.52 -12.23 -1.17
C SER A 51 16.07 -12.52 -0.78
N ASP A 52 15.10 -11.84 -1.40
CA ASP A 52 13.69 -11.93 -1.08
C ASP A 52 13.07 -13.25 -1.55
N SER A 53 12.07 -13.74 -0.83
CA SER A 53 11.24 -14.85 -1.29
C SER A 53 10.14 -14.31 -2.22
N PRO A 54 10.03 -14.82 -3.47
CA PRO A 54 8.93 -14.44 -4.35
C PRO A 54 7.56 -14.71 -3.75
N ALA A 55 7.39 -15.81 -3.01
CA ALA A 55 6.11 -16.18 -2.39
C ALA A 55 5.74 -15.27 -1.22
N GLU A 56 6.72 -14.84 -0.42
CA GLU A 56 6.48 -13.91 0.68
C GLU A 56 6.16 -12.51 0.15
N LEU A 57 6.92 -12.04 -0.85
CA LEU A 57 6.70 -10.73 -1.42
C LEU A 57 5.37 -10.64 -2.19
N ALA A 58 5.01 -11.69 -2.94
CA ALA A 58 3.70 -11.79 -3.58
C ALA A 58 2.55 -11.75 -2.55
N GLN A 59 2.73 -12.41 -1.40
CA GLN A 59 1.74 -12.36 -0.32
C GLN A 59 1.64 -10.98 0.32
N ALA A 60 2.78 -10.35 0.59
CA ALA A 60 2.82 -9.05 1.26
C ALA A 60 2.25 -7.93 0.38
N SER A 61 2.52 -7.98 -0.93
CA SER A 61 2.06 -6.99 -1.90
C SER A 61 0.64 -7.24 -2.41
N GLY A 62 0.15 -8.49 -2.38
CA GLY A 62 -1.10 -8.89 -3.03
C GLY A 62 -0.96 -9.20 -4.51
N ALA A 63 0.26 -9.22 -5.09
CA ALA A 63 0.50 -9.66 -6.46
C ALA A 63 0.21 -11.15 -6.61
N THR A 64 -0.68 -11.51 -7.54
CA THR A 64 -1.07 -12.90 -7.78
C THR A 64 -0.14 -13.60 -8.78
N TYR A 65 0.39 -12.85 -9.75
CA TYR A 65 1.33 -13.33 -10.76
C TYR A 65 2.61 -12.52 -10.68
N LEU A 66 3.75 -13.15 -10.98
CA LEU A 66 5.06 -12.50 -11.01
C LEU A 66 5.80 -12.79 -12.32
N THR A 67 6.50 -11.81 -12.87
CA THR A 67 7.50 -11.99 -13.90
C THR A 67 8.86 -12.11 -13.23
N MET A 68 9.53 -13.27 -13.36
CA MET A 68 10.74 -13.60 -12.61
C MET A 68 12.00 -13.21 -13.39
N ALA A 69 12.71 -12.20 -12.97
CA ALA A 69 13.86 -11.58 -13.64
C ALA A 69 15.21 -12.01 -13.00
N PHE A 70 16.15 -12.68 -13.65
CA PHE A 70 16.15 -13.15 -15.03
C PHE A 70 16.81 -14.53 -15.17
N VAL A 71 16.50 -15.25 -16.21
CA VAL A 71 17.23 -16.46 -16.64
C VAL A 71 18.27 -16.08 -17.69
N GLN A 72 19.53 -16.43 -17.46
CA GLN A 72 20.68 -16.06 -18.28
C GLN A 72 21.66 -17.24 -18.36
N THR A 73 22.68 -17.15 -19.20
CA THR A 73 23.83 -18.08 -19.16
C THR A 73 24.90 -17.55 -18.21
N GLU A 74 25.72 -18.44 -17.67
CA GLU A 74 26.81 -18.09 -16.74
C GLU A 74 28.00 -17.39 -17.43
N ALA A 75 28.15 -17.60 -18.73
CA ALA A 75 29.23 -17.02 -19.53
C ALA A 75 28.89 -17.04 -21.03
N LYS A 76 29.55 -16.17 -21.79
CA LYS A 76 29.51 -16.20 -23.27
C LYS A 76 29.94 -17.56 -23.82
N GLY A 77 29.20 -18.08 -24.78
CA GLY A 77 29.42 -19.37 -25.40
C GLY A 77 28.68 -20.53 -24.70
N SER A 78 28.15 -20.30 -23.51
CA SER A 78 27.30 -21.28 -22.82
C SER A 78 25.89 -21.36 -23.41
N CYS A 79 25.29 -22.52 -23.30
CA CYS A 79 23.87 -22.77 -23.65
C CYS A 79 23.06 -23.20 -22.42
N THR A 80 23.65 -23.19 -21.22
CA THR A 80 23.01 -23.67 -20.00
C THR A 80 22.34 -22.48 -19.29
N PRO A 81 21.01 -22.57 -19.02
CA PRO A 81 20.30 -21.51 -18.32
C PRO A 81 20.50 -21.58 -16.81
N TYR A 82 20.75 -20.44 -16.19
CA TYR A 82 20.80 -20.24 -14.74
C TYR A 82 19.99 -19.00 -14.36
N TRP A 83 19.45 -18.96 -13.17
CA TRP A 83 18.96 -17.71 -12.62
C TRP A 83 20.13 -16.74 -12.41
N ASN A 84 19.96 -15.53 -12.93
CA ASN A 84 20.93 -14.43 -12.85
C ASN A 84 22.35 -14.78 -13.36
N GLY A 85 22.47 -15.78 -14.26
CA GLY A 85 23.77 -16.28 -14.72
C GLY A 85 24.62 -16.95 -13.63
N SER A 86 24.04 -17.27 -12.48
CA SER A 86 24.75 -17.84 -11.34
C SER A 86 24.71 -19.37 -11.34
N THR A 87 25.86 -20.01 -11.40
CA THR A 87 25.96 -21.48 -11.29
C THR A 87 25.45 -22.03 -9.95
N ALA A 88 25.36 -21.17 -8.92
CA ALA A 88 24.77 -21.50 -7.63
C ALA A 88 23.24 -21.51 -7.67
N GLN A 89 22.62 -20.97 -8.73
CA GLN A 89 21.18 -20.89 -8.92
C GLN A 89 20.75 -21.59 -10.23
N PRO A 90 20.91 -22.92 -10.33
CA PRO A 90 20.55 -23.66 -11.54
C PRO A 90 19.05 -23.61 -11.78
N VAL A 91 18.63 -23.76 -13.03
CA VAL A 91 17.23 -24.04 -13.39
C VAL A 91 16.89 -25.45 -12.93
N ASP A 92 16.43 -25.54 -11.68
CA ASP A 92 16.11 -26.78 -10.96
C ASP A 92 15.00 -26.50 -9.94
N ALA A 93 14.18 -27.49 -9.61
CA ALA A 93 13.08 -27.33 -8.65
C ALA A 93 13.52 -26.97 -7.22
N SER A 94 14.79 -27.19 -6.87
CA SER A 94 15.37 -26.71 -5.59
C SER A 94 15.57 -25.20 -5.53
N VAL A 95 15.56 -24.51 -6.68
CA VAL A 95 15.64 -23.04 -6.77
C VAL A 95 14.26 -22.50 -7.15
N PHE A 96 13.65 -21.72 -6.29
CA PHE A 96 12.31 -21.14 -6.40
C PHE A 96 11.12 -22.12 -6.52
N GLY A 97 11.34 -23.43 -6.65
CA GLY A 97 10.23 -24.38 -6.84
C GLY A 97 9.24 -24.41 -5.68
N ALA A 98 9.69 -24.24 -4.44
CA ALA A 98 8.85 -24.14 -3.26
C ALA A 98 8.01 -22.84 -3.28
N ASP A 99 8.61 -21.71 -3.66
CA ASP A 99 7.93 -20.42 -3.81
C ASP A 99 6.85 -20.51 -4.89
N PHE A 100 7.16 -21.06 -6.06
CA PHE A 100 6.20 -21.20 -7.15
C PHE A 100 5.02 -22.11 -6.77
N THR A 101 5.30 -23.19 -6.03
CA THR A 101 4.25 -24.05 -5.46
C THR A 101 3.35 -23.26 -4.50
N THR A 102 3.96 -22.41 -3.67
CA THR A 102 3.23 -21.57 -2.71
C THR A 102 2.38 -20.51 -3.41
N ILE A 103 2.91 -19.81 -4.42
CA ILE A 103 2.16 -18.84 -5.24
C ILE A 103 0.95 -19.54 -5.91
N ARG A 104 1.16 -20.71 -6.51
CA ARG A 104 0.08 -21.49 -7.14
C ARG A 104 -0.98 -21.95 -6.16
N SER A 105 -0.60 -22.33 -4.96
CA SER A 105 -1.57 -22.72 -3.92
C SER A 105 -2.53 -21.57 -3.54
N ARG A 106 -2.17 -20.34 -3.87
CA ARG A 106 -2.96 -19.11 -3.67
C ARG A 106 -3.68 -18.65 -4.94
N GLY A 107 -3.65 -19.45 -6.01
CA GLY A 107 -4.35 -19.17 -7.28
C GLY A 107 -3.53 -18.32 -8.27
N GLY A 108 -2.26 -18.09 -8.00
CA GLY A 108 -1.34 -17.37 -8.86
C GLY A 108 -0.47 -18.26 -9.76
N ASP A 109 0.49 -17.66 -10.45
CA ASP A 109 1.57 -18.34 -11.18
C ASP A 109 2.74 -17.39 -11.44
N VAL A 110 3.78 -17.90 -12.11
CA VAL A 110 4.99 -17.16 -12.43
C VAL A 110 5.30 -17.21 -13.92
N ILE A 111 5.97 -16.18 -14.42
CA ILE A 111 6.43 -16.03 -15.81
C ILE A 111 7.95 -15.88 -15.77
N PRO A 112 8.75 -16.92 -16.03
CA PRO A 112 10.20 -16.76 -16.13
C PRO A 112 10.57 -15.84 -17.30
N SER A 113 11.42 -14.85 -17.04
CA SER A 113 11.92 -13.90 -18.03
C SER A 113 13.38 -14.18 -18.36
N PHE A 114 13.72 -14.19 -19.64
CA PHE A 114 15.07 -14.38 -20.17
C PHE A 114 15.63 -13.06 -20.67
N GLY A 115 16.88 -12.76 -20.38
CA GLY A 115 17.58 -11.57 -20.85
C GLY A 115 17.80 -10.55 -19.75
N GLY A 116 17.29 -9.33 -19.96
CA GLY A 116 17.49 -8.16 -19.11
C GLY A 116 18.80 -7.44 -19.39
N TYR A 117 18.86 -6.14 -19.06
CA TYR A 117 19.94 -5.22 -19.44
C TYR A 117 21.35 -5.79 -19.21
N ALA A 118 21.61 -6.38 -18.04
CA ALA A 118 22.95 -6.89 -17.70
C ALA A 118 23.38 -8.05 -18.60
N ALA A 119 22.48 -8.97 -18.96
CA ALA A 119 22.77 -10.08 -19.86
C ALA A 119 22.93 -9.60 -21.30
N ASP A 120 22.08 -8.71 -21.74
CA ASP A 120 22.04 -8.19 -23.11
C ASP A 120 23.24 -7.29 -23.38
N HIS A 121 23.65 -6.50 -22.42
CA HIS A 121 24.89 -5.74 -22.46
C HIS A 121 26.13 -6.66 -22.38
N GLY A 122 26.08 -7.65 -21.49
CA GLY A 122 27.14 -8.60 -21.20
C GLY A 122 27.33 -9.67 -22.28
N GLY A 123 26.30 -9.98 -23.08
CA GLY A 123 26.29 -11.07 -24.07
C GLY A 123 26.12 -12.45 -23.44
N THR A 124 25.41 -12.53 -22.32
CA THR A 124 24.97 -13.75 -21.61
C THR A 124 23.47 -14.01 -21.77
N GLU A 125 22.73 -13.15 -22.53
CA GLU A 125 21.42 -13.53 -23.05
C GLU A 125 21.58 -14.83 -23.86
N ILE A 126 20.68 -15.79 -23.68
CA ILE A 126 20.93 -17.14 -24.14
C ILE A 126 21.15 -17.27 -25.66
N ALA A 127 20.48 -16.47 -26.49
CA ALA A 127 20.68 -16.50 -27.93
C ALA A 127 21.87 -15.69 -28.40
N ASP A 128 22.38 -14.76 -27.62
CA ASP A 128 23.66 -14.09 -27.84
C ASP A 128 24.83 -15.01 -27.46
N SER A 129 24.70 -15.71 -26.34
CA SER A 129 25.69 -16.63 -25.81
C SER A 129 25.80 -17.94 -26.61
N CYS A 130 24.68 -18.62 -26.81
CA CYS A 130 24.60 -19.91 -27.46
C CYS A 130 24.35 -19.77 -28.97
N THR A 131 25.13 -20.48 -29.80
CA THR A 131 24.98 -20.44 -31.26
C THR A 131 24.11 -21.55 -31.84
N SER A 132 23.71 -22.55 -31.02
CA SER A 132 22.87 -23.68 -31.44
C SER A 132 21.40 -23.40 -31.18
N VAL A 133 20.60 -23.31 -32.23
CA VAL A 133 19.13 -23.17 -32.14
C VAL A 133 18.50 -24.30 -31.32
N ASP A 134 19.00 -25.55 -31.48
CA ASP A 134 18.48 -26.70 -30.76
C ASP A 134 18.79 -26.63 -29.25
N ALA A 135 20.00 -26.19 -28.90
CA ALA A 135 20.39 -26.03 -27.49
C ALA A 135 19.62 -24.89 -26.81
N ILE A 136 19.37 -23.79 -27.52
CA ILE A 136 18.53 -22.69 -27.02
C ILE A 136 17.09 -23.19 -26.79
N ALA A 137 16.51 -23.90 -27.76
CA ALA A 137 15.17 -24.47 -27.62
C ALA A 137 15.08 -25.46 -26.44
N ALA A 138 16.12 -26.28 -26.25
CA ALA A 138 16.21 -27.20 -25.10
C ALA A 138 16.33 -26.45 -23.75
N ALA A 139 17.04 -25.32 -23.72
CA ALA A 139 17.12 -24.48 -22.51
C ALA A 139 15.76 -23.86 -22.17
N TYR A 140 15.02 -23.32 -23.14
CA TYR A 140 13.66 -22.84 -22.93
C TYR A 140 12.73 -23.96 -22.46
N GLN A 141 12.80 -25.14 -23.13
CA GLN A 141 12.02 -26.31 -22.73
C GLN A 141 12.35 -26.74 -21.29
N LYS A 142 13.61 -26.70 -20.89
CA LYS A 142 14.02 -27.02 -19.52
C LYS A 142 13.31 -26.11 -18.50
N VAL A 143 13.28 -24.81 -18.72
CA VAL A 143 12.56 -23.87 -17.82
C VAL A 143 11.07 -24.21 -17.77
N VAL A 144 10.43 -24.38 -18.93
CA VAL A 144 9.01 -24.74 -19.02
C VAL A 144 8.70 -26.04 -18.26
N THR A 145 9.54 -27.07 -18.42
CA THR A 145 9.28 -28.39 -17.79
C THR A 145 9.66 -28.44 -16.32
N THR A 146 10.72 -27.73 -15.91
CA THR A 146 11.17 -27.69 -14.51
C THR A 146 10.14 -27.01 -13.63
N TYR A 147 9.57 -25.91 -14.11
CA TYR A 147 8.66 -25.08 -13.32
C TYR A 147 7.19 -25.22 -13.73
N ASP A 148 6.89 -26.00 -14.76
CA ASP A 148 5.55 -26.23 -15.31
C ASP A 148 4.80 -24.91 -15.61
N VAL A 149 5.46 -23.98 -16.29
CA VAL A 149 4.90 -22.66 -16.61
C VAL A 149 4.23 -22.65 -17.99
N SER A 150 3.26 -21.74 -18.16
CA SER A 150 2.49 -21.56 -19.39
C SER A 150 2.88 -20.32 -20.21
N ARG A 151 3.80 -19.48 -19.70
CA ARG A 151 4.37 -18.34 -20.45
C ARG A 151 5.85 -18.21 -20.14
N LEU A 152 6.64 -17.89 -21.16
CA LEU A 152 7.99 -17.35 -21.04
C LEU A 152 8.00 -15.91 -21.52
N ASP A 153 8.73 -15.06 -20.83
CA ASP A 153 9.03 -13.70 -21.26
C ASP A 153 10.43 -13.62 -21.85
N MET A 154 10.62 -12.78 -22.88
CA MET A 154 11.88 -12.50 -23.55
C MET A 154 12.12 -11.01 -23.41
N ASP A 155 12.89 -10.62 -22.42
CA ASP A 155 13.29 -9.24 -22.15
C ASP A 155 14.57 -8.93 -22.91
N ILE A 156 14.43 -8.23 -24.04
CA ILE A 156 15.48 -8.03 -25.01
C ILE A 156 15.81 -6.56 -25.16
N GLU A 157 17.04 -6.24 -24.77
CA GLU A 157 17.50 -4.87 -24.65
C GLU A 157 18.86 -4.66 -25.34
N ASP A 158 19.37 -3.45 -25.30
CA ASP A 158 20.72 -3.00 -25.68
C ASP A 158 21.29 -3.73 -26.92
N LYS A 159 22.39 -4.44 -26.76
CA LYS A 159 23.09 -5.11 -27.86
C LYS A 159 22.32 -6.29 -28.45
N SER A 160 21.51 -6.97 -27.65
CA SER A 160 20.69 -8.09 -28.09
C SER A 160 19.61 -7.70 -29.12
N LEU A 161 19.13 -6.45 -29.06
CA LEU A 161 18.21 -5.90 -30.07
C LEU A 161 18.86 -5.77 -31.47
N THR A 162 20.15 -5.52 -31.51
CA THR A 162 20.89 -5.23 -32.77
C THR A 162 21.69 -6.41 -33.29
N ASN A 163 21.88 -7.46 -32.47
CA ASN A 163 22.51 -8.71 -32.87
C ASN A 163 21.55 -9.56 -33.72
N LYS A 164 21.46 -9.22 -35.03
CA LYS A 164 20.54 -9.88 -35.96
C LYS A 164 20.65 -11.42 -35.90
N ALA A 165 21.85 -11.96 -35.81
CA ALA A 165 22.05 -13.41 -35.78
C ALA A 165 21.46 -14.06 -34.52
N ALA A 166 21.57 -13.39 -33.36
CA ALA A 166 20.95 -13.85 -32.13
C ALA A 166 19.43 -13.70 -32.16
N VAL A 167 18.93 -12.57 -32.67
CA VAL A 167 17.48 -12.34 -32.87
C VAL A 167 16.88 -13.47 -33.73
N ASP A 168 17.52 -13.82 -34.83
CA ASP A 168 17.03 -14.89 -35.73
C ASP A 168 17.10 -16.26 -35.04
N ARG A 169 18.18 -16.58 -34.31
CA ARG A 169 18.32 -17.84 -33.55
C ARG A 169 17.27 -17.96 -32.46
N ARG A 170 17.04 -16.88 -31.69
CA ARG A 170 16.01 -16.85 -30.63
C ARG A 170 14.65 -17.20 -31.20
N ASN A 171 14.26 -16.55 -32.27
CA ASN A 171 12.97 -16.77 -32.90
C ASN A 171 12.83 -18.19 -33.51
N GLN A 172 13.89 -18.75 -34.09
CA GLN A 172 13.91 -20.13 -34.56
C GLN A 172 13.79 -21.13 -33.38
N ALA A 173 14.47 -20.86 -32.27
CA ALA A 173 14.38 -21.69 -31.06
C ALA A 173 12.98 -21.62 -30.43
N ILE A 174 12.36 -20.44 -30.38
CA ILE A 174 10.98 -20.25 -29.92
C ILE A 174 10.02 -21.05 -30.80
N LYS A 175 10.18 -21.01 -32.13
CA LYS A 175 9.34 -21.82 -33.02
C LYS A 175 9.44 -23.32 -32.70
N LYS A 176 10.66 -23.85 -32.49
CA LYS A 176 10.85 -25.26 -32.09
C LYS A 176 10.20 -25.56 -30.75
N LEU A 177 10.33 -24.66 -29.77
CA LEU A 177 9.68 -24.80 -28.46
C LEU A 177 8.15 -24.83 -28.60
N GLN A 178 7.58 -23.97 -29.43
CA GLN A 178 6.14 -23.92 -29.68
C GLN A 178 5.63 -25.19 -30.38
N ASP A 179 6.42 -25.73 -31.33
CA ASP A 179 6.09 -27.01 -31.98
C ASP A 179 6.11 -28.17 -31.00
N TRP A 180 7.09 -28.23 -30.11
CA TRP A 180 7.15 -29.20 -29.04
C TRP A 180 5.96 -29.04 -28.07
N ALA A 181 5.63 -27.82 -27.66
CA ALA A 181 4.50 -27.57 -26.77
C ALA A 181 3.17 -28.02 -27.40
N ALA A 182 2.97 -27.72 -28.70
CA ALA A 182 1.79 -28.15 -29.43
C ALA A 182 1.73 -29.69 -29.56
N ALA A 183 2.84 -30.37 -29.84
CA ALA A 183 2.92 -31.81 -29.94
C ALA A 183 2.66 -32.54 -28.62
N THR A 184 2.95 -31.87 -27.49
CA THR A 184 2.72 -32.43 -26.14
C THR A 184 1.44 -31.93 -25.47
N GLY A 185 0.63 -31.10 -26.18
CA GLY A 185 -0.62 -30.55 -25.65
C GLY A 185 -0.43 -29.52 -24.54
N ARG A 186 0.77 -28.92 -24.42
CA ARG A 186 1.04 -27.88 -23.41
C ARG A 186 0.57 -26.51 -23.89
N PRO A 187 -0.19 -25.78 -23.09
CA PRO A 187 -0.40 -24.36 -23.34
C PRO A 187 0.94 -23.63 -23.14
N LEU A 188 1.37 -22.87 -24.13
CA LEU A 188 2.57 -22.04 -24.03
C LEU A 188 2.37 -20.73 -24.76
N GLN A 189 2.63 -19.65 -24.08
CA GLN A 189 2.67 -18.29 -24.61
C GLN A 189 4.11 -17.74 -24.57
N ILE A 190 4.41 -16.84 -25.49
CA ILE A 190 5.67 -16.09 -25.53
C ILE A 190 5.34 -14.60 -25.49
N SER A 191 5.87 -13.91 -24.50
CA SER A 191 5.92 -12.44 -24.47
C SER A 191 7.32 -11.97 -24.83
N TYR A 192 7.37 -10.80 -25.48
CA TYR A 192 8.59 -10.03 -25.70
C TYR A 192 8.47 -8.73 -24.94
N THR A 193 9.38 -8.49 -24.01
CA THR A 193 9.54 -7.19 -23.33
C THR A 193 10.63 -6.43 -24.07
N LEU A 194 10.28 -5.23 -24.55
CA LEU A 194 11.11 -4.46 -25.48
C LEU A 194 11.13 -2.98 -25.10
N PRO A 195 12.29 -2.31 -25.16
CA PRO A 195 12.37 -0.86 -25.06
C PRO A 195 11.52 -0.19 -26.15
N THR A 196 10.89 0.91 -25.80
CA THR A 196 10.03 1.66 -26.71
C THR A 196 10.42 3.13 -26.77
N THR A 197 9.85 3.85 -27.73
CA THR A 197 9.80 5.31 -27.75
C THR A 197 8.40 5.75 -27.33
N THR A 198 8.18 7.03 -27.09
CA THR A 198 6.84 7.58 -26.83
C THR A 198 5.84 7.38 -27.99
N SER A 199 6.27 6.81 -29.12
CA SER A 199 5.42 6.57 -30.31
C SER A 199 5.39 5.10 -30.75
N GLY A 200 5.82 4.17 -29.93
CA GLY A 200 5.88 2.72 -30.20
C GLY A 200 7.30 2.21 -30.36
N LEU A 201 7.46 0.95 -30.80
CA LEU A 201 8.76 0.33 -30.94
C LEU A 201 9.65 1.08 -31.95
N ALA A 202 10.90 1.29 -31.55
CA ALA A 202 11.94 1.67 -32.51
C ALA A 202 12.18 0.56 -33.56
N SER A 203 12.93 0.87 -34.60
CA SER A 203 13.20 -0.10 -35.70
C SER A 203 13.87 -1.39 -35.21
N SER A 204 14.70 -1.34 -34.17
CA SER A 204 15.36 -2.49 -33.57
C SER A 204 14.33 -3.47 -32.95
N GLY A 205 13.44 -2.99 -32.08
CA GLY A 205 12.37 -3.81 -31.49
C GLY A 205 11.40 -4.34 -32.55
N LEU A 206 11.03 -3.51 -33.53
CA LEU A 206 10.18 -3.94 -34.64
C LEU A 206 10.84 -5.05 -35.49
N ASN A 207 12.16 -5.06 -35.63
CA ASN A 207 12.89 -6.12 -36.32
C ASN A 207 12.87 -7.45 -35.57
N VAL A 208 12.82 -7.46 -34.25
CA VAL A 208 12.60 -8.69 -33.44
C VAL A 208 11.27 -9.35 -33.86
N LEU A 209 10.19 -8.56 -33.94
CA LEU A 209 8.86 -9.06 -34.32
C LEU A 209 8.80 -9.52 -35.79
N LYS A 210 9.49 -8.81 -36.68
CA LYS A 210 9.60 -9.23 -38.11
C LYS A 210 10.36 -10.53 -38.24
N SER A 211 11.44 -10.71 -37.48
CA SER A 211 12.20 -11.97 -37.43
C SER A 211 11.33 -13.12 -36.89
N ALA A 212 10.57 -12.89 -35.82
CA ALA A 212 9.64 -13.86 -35.28
C ALA A 212 8.62 -14.31 -36.33
N LYS A 213 8.00 -13.38 -37.03
CA LYS A 213 7.08 -13.68 -38.14
C LYS A 213 7.75 -14.48 -39.25
N THR A 214 8.99 -14.15 -39.63
CA THR A 214 9.77 -14.87 -40.66
C THR A 214 10.10 -16.29 -40.23
N ALA A 215 10.46 -16.50 -38.95
CA ALA A 215 10.70 -17.83 -38.37
C ALA A 215 9.43 -18.66 -38.18
N GLY A 216 8.25 -18.06 -38.34
CA GLY A 216 6.96 -18.68 -38.02
C GLY A 216 6.74 -18.84 -36.50
N ALA A 217 7.48 -18.15 -35.68
CA ALA A 217 7.27 -18.07 -34.24
C ALA A 217 6.05 -17.21 -33.91
N ARG A 218 5.14 -17.72 -33.07
CA ARG A 218 3.99 -16.96 -32.60
C ARG A 218 4.45 -16.00 -31.50
N VAL A 219 4.06 -14.75 -31.64
CA VAL A 219 4.18 -13.73 -30.59
C VAL A 219 2.82 -13.56 -29.95
N ASP A 220 2.71 -13.87 -28.66
CA ASP A 220 1.45 -13.80 -27.93
C ASP A 220 1.28 -12.40 -27.29
N VAL A 221 2.35 -11.85 -26.73
CA VAL A 221 2.36 -10.51 -26.12
C VAL A 221 3.61 -9.75 -26.54
N VAL A 222 3.46 -8.46 -26.78
CA VAL A 222 4.55 -7.48 -26.89
C VAL A 222 4.36 -6.50 -25.73
N ASN A 223 5.24 -6.57 -24.77
CA ASN A 223 5.24 -5.79 -23.55
C ASN A 223 6.21 -4.62 -23.72
N LEU A 224 5.72 -3.41 -23.64
CA LEU A 224 6.51 -2.19 -23.83
C LEU A 224 7.11 -1.76 -22.48
N MET A 225 8.39 -1.42 -22.47
CA MET A 225 9.05 -0.71 -21.38
C MET A 225 8.75 0.77 -21.54
N THR A 226 7.72 1.27 -20.86
CA THR A 226 7.23 2.65 -20.97
C THR A 226 7.89 3.58 -19.96
N PHE A 227 9.21 3.54 -19.92
CA PHE A 227 10.12 4.31 -19.09
C PHE A 227 11.49 4.38 -19.80
N ASP A 228 12.45 5.13 -19.25
CA ASP A 228 13.82 5.27 -19.76
C ASP A 228 13.86 5.68 -21.24
N TYR A 229 13.12 6.73 -21.60
CA TYR A 229 13.10 7.23 -22.98
C TYR A 229 14.40 7.92 -23.38
N TYR A 230 15.18 8.44 -22.43
CA TYR A 230 16.51 9.05 -22.60
C TYR A 230 16.53 10.20 -23.61
N ASP A 231 15.46 10.96 -23.77
CA ASP A 231 15.38 12.07 -24.72
C ASP A 231 15.60 13.46 -24.11
N ASN A 232 15.83 13.54 -22.80
CA ASN A 232 16.04 14.75 -22.00
C ASN A 232 14.81 15.70 -21.97
N ALA A 233 13.62 15.19 -22.24
CA ALA A 233 12.36 15.91 -22.08
C ALA A 233 11.72 15.60 -20.72
N ALA A 234 10.78 16.44 -20.30
CA ALA A 234 9.88 16.10 -19.21
C ALA A 234 8.67 15.36 -19.79
N HIS A 235 8.30 14.26 -19.15
CA HIS A 235 7.28 13.34 -19.62
C HIS A 235 6.01 13.36 -18.74
N ASP A 236 4.85 13.24 -19.39
CA ASP A 236 3.60 12.76 -18.79
C ASP A 236 3.56 11.24 -19.03
N MET A 237 4.06 10.47 -18.06
CA MET A 237 4.32 9.05 -18.22
C MET A 237 3.06 8.27 -18.60
N ALA A 238 1.90 8.66 -18.06
CA ALA A 238 0.63 8.02 -18.42
C ALA A 238 0.20 8.32 -19.87
N ALA A 239 0.39 9.55 -20.34
CA ALA A 239 0.07 9.93 -21.71
C ALA A 239 1.03 9.27 -22.71
N ASP A 240 2.30 9.19 -22.38
CA ASP A 240 3.34 8.56 -23.21
C ASP A 240 3.15 7.05 -23.31
N THR A 241 2.79 6.37 -22.21
CA THR A 241 2.38 4.95 -22.22
C THR A 241 1.24 4.70 -23.19
N GLN A 242 0.17 5.51 -23.13
CA GLN A 242 -0.98 5.37 -24.04
C GLN A 242 -0.60 5.61 -25.50
N THR A 243 0.28 6.59 -25.76
CA THR A 243 0.75 6.94 -27.10
C THR A 243 1.67 5.86 -27.65
N ALA A 244 2.62 5.37 -26.86
CA ALA A 244 3.52 4.27 -27.22
C ALA A 244 2.75 2.98 -27.56
N ALA A 245 1.79 2.62 -26.71
CA ALA A 245 0.95 1.44 -26.94
C ALA A 245 0.05 1.59 -28.20
N THR A 246 -0.44 2.79 -28.49
CA THR A 246 -1.18 3.07 -29.72
C THR A 246 -0.26 2.97 -30.95
N GLY A 247 0.98 3.42 -30.82
CA GLY A 247 2.02 3.24 -31.86
C GLY A 247 2.30 1.76 -32.12
N LEU A 248 2.48 0.96 -31.06
CA LEU A 248 2.63 -0.49 -31.18
C LEU A 248 1.39 -1.14 -31.83
N TYR A 249 0.17 -0.74 -31.43
CA TYR A 249 -1.05 -1.23 -32.06
C TYR A 249 -1.01 -1.05 -33.60
N ASN A 250 -0.63 0.13 -34.09
CA ASN A 250 -0.51 0.42 -35.54
C ASN A 250 0.59 -0.43 -36.20
N GLN A 251 1.71 -0.65 -35.52
CA GLN A 251 2.79 -1.52 -35.99
C GLN A 251 2.33 -2.99 -36.06
N LEU A 252 1.62 -3.48 -35.06
CA LEU A 252 1.04 -4.83 -35.04
C LEU A 252 -0.04 -5.00 -36.13
N ALA A 253 -0.89 -3.99 -36.38
CA ALA A 253 -1.87 -4.03 -37.44
C ALA A 253 -1.21 -4.17 -38.82
N THR A 254 -0.05 -3.54 -39.00
CA THR A 254 0.75 -3.70 -40.24
C THR A 254 1.38 -5.09 -40.33
N LEU A 255 1.88 -5.63 -39.23
CA LEU A 255 2.50 -6.96 -39.17
C LEU A 255 1.48 -8.09 -39.31
N TYR A 256 0.31 -7.95 -38.72
CA TYR A 256 -0.74 -8.96 -38.60
C TYR A 256 -2.10 -8.45 -39.12
N PRO A 257 -2.23 -8.11 -40.39
CA PRO A 257 -3.42 -7.45 -40.94
C PRO A 257 -4.70 -8.28 -40.92
N ALA A 258 -4.59 -9.59 -40.65
CA ALA A 258 -5.74 -10.47 -40.49
C ALA A 258 -6.35 -10.47 -39.08
N LYS A 259 -5.68 -9.84 -38.09
CA LYS A 259 -6.19 -9.76 -36.71
C LYS A 259 -7.21 -8.64 -36.56
N THR A 260 -8.24 -8.87 -35.75
CA THR A 260 -9.21 -7.84 -35.37
C THR A 260 -8.59 -6.81 -34.41
N PRO A 261 -9.18 -5.62 -34.27
CA PRO A 261 -8.72 -4.63 -33.29
C PRO A 261 -8.60 -5.19 -31.87
N ALA A 262 -9.57 -5.98 -31.40
CA ALA A 262 -9.52 -6.61 -30.09
C ALA A 262 -8.37 -7.61 -29.95
N GLN A 263 -8.10 -8.40 -31.00
CA GLN A 263 -6.96 -9.31 -31.01
C GLN A 263 -5.61 -8.59 -31.02
N LEU A 264 -5.52 -7.42 -31.65
CA LEU A 264 -4.29 -6.61 -31.66
C LEU A 264 -4.05 -5.97 -30.28
N TRP A 265 -5.08 -5.40 -29.65
CA TRP A 265 -4.97 -4.90 -28.28
C TRP A 265 -4.63 -6.01 -27.30
N GLY A 266 -5.22 -7.19 -27.46
CA GLY A 266 -4.91 -8.39 -26.65
C GLY A 266 -3.50 -8.97 -26.86
N MET A 267 -2.68 -8.41 -27.78
CA MET A 267 -1.24 -8.69 -27.92
C MET A 267 -0.35 -7.68 -27.21
N ILE A 268 -0.88 -6.62 -26.62
CA ILE A 268 -0.11 -5.54 -26.03
C ILE A 268 -0.02 -5.73 -24.51
N GLY A 269 1.17 -5.53 -23.99
CA GLY A 269 1.45 -5.31 -22.57
C GLY A 269 2.19 -3.99 -22.39
N VAL A 270 2.14 -3.45 -21.18
CA VAL A 270 2.96 -2.31 -20.76
C VAL A 270 3.61 -2.60 -19.42
N THR A 271 4.85 -2.19 -19.28
CA THR A 271 5.64 -2.25 -18.05
C THR A 271 6.04 -0.84 -17.69
N GLU A 272 5.65 -0.39 -16.52
CA GLU A 272 5.99 0.92 -15.97
C GLU A 272 7.19 0.84 -15.04
N MET A 273 7.73 1.98 -14.60
CA MET A 273 8.71 2.02 -13.51
C MET A 273 8.17 2.91 -12.38
N PRO A 274 7.76 2.34 -11.23
CA PRO A 274 7.20 3.10 -10.12
C PRO A 274 8.10 4.23 -9.64
N GLY A 275 7.59 5.46 -9.63
CA GLY A 275 8.31 6.65 -9.19
C GLY A 275 9.31 7.17 -10.21
N ILE A 276 10.48 7.60 -9.73
CA ILE A 276 11.56 8.16 -10.54
C ILE A 276 12.32 7.01 -11.18
N ASP A 277 12.38 6.96 -12.52
CA ASP A 277 13.12 5.92 -13.23
C ASP A 277 14.65 6.15 -13.27
N ASP A 278 15.38 5.32 -14.02
CA ASP A 278 16.84 5.39 -14.07
C ASP A 278 17.36 6.62 -14.82
N PHE A 279 16.54 7.25 -15.67
CA PHE A 279 16.86 8.51 -16.32
C PHE A 279 16.75 9.70 -15.36
N GLY A 280 15.83 9.64 -14.39
CA GLY A 280 15.68 10.63 -13.34
C GLY A 280 14.33 11.34 -13.28
N PRO A 281 14.23 12.47 -12.53
CA PRO A 281 12.93 13.09 -12.21
C PRO A 281 12.11 13.59 -13.40
N ALA A 282 12.69 13.70 -14.59
CA ALA A 282 11.97 14.07 -15.80
C ALA A 282 11.00 12.99 -16.27
N GLU A 283 11.27 11.75 -15.88
CA GLU A 283 10.50 10.55 -16.20
C GLU A 283 9.99 9.91 -14.89
N THR A 284 9.07 10.60 -14.20
CA THR A 284 8.50 10.12 -12.93
C THR A 284 7.11 9.55 -13.13
N PHE A 285 6.95 8.23 -12.95
CA PHE A 285 5.65 7.57 -12.95
C PHE A 285 4.99 7.69 -11.57
N THR A 286 3.99 8.57 -11.49
CA THR A 286 3.32 8.90 -10.22
C THR A 286 2.21 7.91 -9.86
N THR A 287 1.73 7.96 -8.61
CA THR A 287 0.55 7.20 -8.16
C THR A 287 -0.72 7.57 -8.93
N ALA A 288 -0.83 8.81 -9.44
CA ALA A 288 -1.95 9.25 -10.28
C ALA A 288 -1.85 8.67 -11.70
N ASP A 289 -0.63 8.55 -12.23
CA ASP A 289 -0.39 7.92 -13.54
C ASP A 289 -0.78 6.45 -13.50
N ALA A 290 -0.49 5.73 -12.41
CA ALA A 290 -0.89 4.34 -12.25
C ALA A 290 -2.40 4.15 -12.40
N THR A 291 -3.20 5.00 -11.76
CA THR A 291 -4.66 4.98 -11.90
C THR A 291 -5.09 5.26 -13.35
N THR A 292 -4.46 6.22 -14.00
CA THR A 292 -4.75 6.61 -15.40
C THR A 292 -4.43 5.47 -16.37
N VAL A 293 -3.25 4.86 -16.23
CA VAL A 293 -2.82 3.72 -17.06
C VAL A 293 -3.70 2.50 -16.82
N TYR A 294 -4.03 2.18 -15.56
CA TYR A 294 -4.93 1.08 -15.24
C TYR A 294 -6.28 1.21 -15.95
N ASN A 295 -6.93 2.37 -15.82
CA ASN A 295 -8.24 2.61 -16.42
C ASN A 295 -8.19 2.51 -17.96
N TRP A 296 -7.16 3.08 -18.57
CA TRP A 296 -6.92 2.99 -19.99
C TRP A 296 -6.66 1.55 -20.45
N ALA A 297 -5.78 0.82 -19.77
CA ALA A 297 -5.42 -0.56 -20.06
C ALA A 297 -6.65 -1.49 -20.04
N THR A 298 -7.48 -1.32 -19.01
CA THR A 298 -8.75 -2.06 -18.86
C THR A 298 -9.72 -1.72 -19.99
N ALA A 299 -9.89 -0.44 -20.33
CA ALA A 299 -10.78 0.01 -21.41
C ALA A 299 -10.32 -0.47 -22.79
N LYS A 300 -9.01 -0.58 -23.02
CA LYS A 300 -8.43 -1.10 -24.28
C LYS A 300 -8.45 -2.62 -24.37
N GLY A 301 -8.48 -3.32 -23.23
CA GLY A 301 -8.39 -4.76 -23.15
C GLY A 301 -7.01 -5.27 -23.57
N ILE A 302 -5.94 -4.62 -23.07
CA ILE A 302 -4.57 -5.11 -23.29
C ILE A 302 -4.34 -6.41 -22.52
N ASN A 303 -3.28 -7.15 -22.86
CA ASN A 303 -2.99 -8.45 -22.24
C ASN A 303 -2.34 -8.33 -20.87
N THR A 304 -1.32 -7.49 -20.74
CA THR A 304 -0.45 -7.45 -19.55
C THR A 304 -0.29 -6.03 -19.04
N LEU A 305 -0.46 -5.87 -17.73
CA LEU A 305 0.09 -4.76 -16.95
C LEU A 305 1.23 -5.27 -16.10
N SER A 306 2.32 -4.54 -16.06
CA SER A 306 3.50 -4.87 -15.27
C SER A 306 4.20 -3.61 -14.81
N PHE A 307 5.23 -3.77 -13.99
CA PHE A 307 6.18 -2.72 -13.67
C PHE A 307 7.52 -3.31 -13.21
N TRP A 308 8.59 -2.55 -13.39
CA TRP A 308 9.92 -2.81 -12.84
C TRP A 308 10.15 -1.97 -11.58
N ALA A 309 10.26 -2.54 -10.38
CA ALA A 309 10.05 -3.92 -10.02
C ALA A 309 9.23 -3.99 -8.73
N LEU A 310 8.81 -5.19 -8.31
CA LEU A 310 7.99 -5.35 -7.11
C LEU A 310 8.69 -4.83 -5.86
N GLN A 311 10.01 -5.06 -5.73
CA GLN A 311 10.83 -4.56 -4.64
C GLN A 311 10.86 -3.03 -4.57
N ARG A 312 10.67 -2.35 -5.70
CA ARG A 312 10.63 -0.89 -5.82
C ARG A 312 9.32 -0.26 -5.34
N ASP A 313 8.23 -1.03 -5.19
CA ASP A 313 6.89 -0.51 -4.88
C ASP A 313 6.75 -0.10 -3.40
N ASN A 314 7.54 0.89 -3.00
CA ASN A 314 7.47 1.51 -1.69
C ASN A 314 8.04 2.94 -1.68
N GLY A 315 7.62 3.75 -0.69
CA GLY A 315 8.07 5.14 -0.47
C GLY A 315 9.26 5.26 0.49
N GLY A 316 10.16 4.27 0.58
CA GLY A 316 11.24 4.26 1.56
C GLY A 316 12.34 5.31 1.36
N CYS A 317 12.42 5.95 0.17
CA CYS A 317 13.46 6.92 -0.17
C CYS A 317 12.92 8.18 -0.87
N PRO A 318 11.86 8.84 -0.36
CA PRO A 318 11.25 9.97 -1.05
C PRO A 318 12.24 11.14 -1.20
N GLY A 319 12.24 11.77 -2.38
CA GLY A 319 13.11 12.90 -2.70
C GLY A 319 14.54 12.52 -3.12
N THR A 320 14.82 11.21 -3.30
CA THR A 320 16.05 10.71 -3.93
C THR A 320 15.75 10.26 -5.37
N GLY A 321 16.78 9.94 -6.17
CA GLY A 321 16.56 9.16 -7.38
C GLY A 321 15.97 7.79 -7.02
N GLY A 322 15.18 7.20 -7.90
CA GLY A 322 14.67 5.86 -7.70
C GLY A 322 15.79 4.82 -7.63
N SER A 323 15.46 3.64 -7.13
CA SER A 323 16.38 2.50 -7.06
C SER A 323 15.59 1.19 -7.14
N ASP A 324 16.27 0.06 -7.31
CA ASP A 324 15.63 -1.26 -7.29
C ASP A 324 14.85 -1.56 -5.98
N THR A 325 15.10 -0.81 -4.92
CA THR A 325 14.50 -1.05 -3.60
C THR A 325 13.49 0.00 -3.14
N CYS A 326 13.29 1.09 -3.88
CA CYS A 326 12.31 2.14 -3.56
C CYS A 326 12.06 3.09 -4.74
N SER A 327 10.86 3.66 -4.82
CA SER A 327 10.40 4.45 -5.97
C SER A 327 10.94 5.88 -6.06
N GLY A 328 11.56 6.42 -4.99
CA GLY A 328 12.00 7.83 -4.94
C GLY A 328 10.89 8.84 -4.67
N ILE A 329 9.61 8.43 -4.68
CA ILE A 329 8.46 9.30 -4.40
C ILE A 329 7.76 8.91 -3.10
N ALA A 330 6.98 9.84 -2.56
CA ALA A 330 6.13 9.55 -1.40
C ALA A 330 4.94 8.69 -1.83
N GLN A 331 4.84 7.49 -1.30
CA GLN A 331 3.75 6.54 -1.52
C GLN A 331 3.60 5.58 -0.34
N ASP A 332 2.43 4.97 -0.21
CA ASP A 332 2.25 3.83 0.67
C ASP A 332 2.93 2.58 0.08
N PRO A 333 3.43 1.64 0.91
CA PRO A 333 3.92 0.36 0.43
C PRO A 333 2.89 -0.36 -0.44
N TRP A 334 3.33 -0.91 -1.57
CA TRP A 334 2.50 -1.66 -2.52
C TRP A 334 1.40 -0.84 -3.20
N HIS A 335 1.55 0.48 -3.29
CA HIS A 335 0.53 1.35 -3.91
C HIS A 335 0.28 1.00 -5.37
N PHE A 336 1.34 0.81 -6.14
CA PHE A 336 1.24 0.47 -7.56
C PHE A 336 0.70 -0.96 -7.74
N THR A 337 1.13 -1.90 -6.91
CA THR A 337 0.58 -3.27 -6.89
C THR A 337 -0.92 -3.25 -6.60
N HIS A 338 -1.36 -2.54 -5.55
CA HIS A 338 -2.79 -2.46 -5.20
C HIS A 338 -3.63 -1.79 -6.30
N THR A 339 -3.05 -0.81 -7.01
CA THR A 339 -3.71 -0.15 -8.14
C THR A 339 -3.86 -1.10 -9.33
N PHE A 340 -2.83 -1.90 -9.65
CA PHE A 340 -2.82 -2.75 -10.85
C PHE A 340 -3.38 -4.16 -10.63
N ALA A 341 -3.39 -4.70 -9.41
CA ALA A 341 -3.84 -6.07 -9.12
C ALA A 341 -5.26 -6.40 -9.65
N PRO A 342 -6.26 -5.49 -9.57
CA PRO A 342 -7.59 -5.75 -10.10
C PRO A 342 -7.65 -5.94 -11.62
N PHE A 343 -6.61 -5.58 -12.38
CA PHE A 343 -6.52 -5.80 -13.82
C PHE A 343 -6.67 -7.28 -14.18
N THR A 344 -6.13 -8.17 -13.37
CA THR A 344 -6.24 -9.62 -13.55
C THR A 344 -7.69 -10.12 -13.45
N GLY A 345 -8.55 -9.44 -12.71
CA GLY A 345 -9.98 -9.74 -12.60
C GLY A 345 -10.85 -9.21 -13.75
N GLY A 346 -10.28 -8.39 -14.64
CA GLY A 346 -10.96 -7.85 -15.82
C GLY A 346 -12.04 -6.81 -15.53
N GLY A 347 -12.03 -6.17 -14.34
CA GLY A 347 -12.98 -5.11 -13.97
C GLY A 347 -12.29 -3.78 -13.68
N PRO A 348 -12.97 -2.63 -13.90
CA PRO A 348 -12.43 -1.35 -13.47
C PRO A 348 -12.25 -1.35 -11.95
N VAL A 349 -11.18 -0.74 -11.45
CA VAL A 349 -11.05 -0.47 -10.01
C VAL A 349 -12.28 0.30 -9.57
N ALA A 350 -12.97 -0.21 -8.57
CA ALA A 350 -14.05 0.54 -7.97
C ALA A 350 -13.47 1.85 -7.41
N ASP A 351 -14.06 2.95 -7.82
CA ASP A 351 -13.67 4.26 -7.28
C ASP A 351 -13.87 4.26 -5.76
N ASP A 352 -12.90 4.74 -5.02
CA ASP A 352 -13.00 4.91 -3.57
C ASP A 352 -12.26 6.17 -3.10
N PHE A 353 -12.64 6.66 -1.93
CA PHE A 353 -12.03 7.83 -1.32
C PHE A 353 -11.99 7.70 0.20
N SER A 354 -11.04 8.38 0.83
CA SER A 354 -11.00 8.60 2.28
C SER A 354 -11.55 9.97 2.65
N LEU A 355 -12.01 10.09 3.91
CA LEU A 355 -12.50 11.34 4.48
C LEU A 355 -11.95 11.52 5.89
N SER A 356 -11.43 12.71 6.18
CA SER A 356 -10.89 13.06 7.49
C SER A 356 -11.32 14.47 7.89
N VAL A 357 -11.28 14.75 9.20
CA VAL A 357 -11.59 16.07 9.77
C VAL A 357 -10.47 16.46 10.74
N ALA A 358 -9.86 17.63 10.55
CA ALA A 358 -8.80 18.12 11.41
C ALA A 358 -9.00 19.63 11.76
N PRO A 359 -8.88 20.00 13.06
CA PRO A 359 -8.77 19.12 14.22
C PRO A 359 -10.00 18.23 14.41
N GLY A 360 -9.87 17.07 15.08
CA GLY A 360 -10.98 16.13 15.33
C GLY A 360 -11.95 16.56 16.44
N SER A 361 -11.58 17.59 17.23
CA SER A 361 -12.41 18.10 18.30
C SER A 361 -12.15 19.58 18.61
N ALA A 362 -13.09 20.24 19.27
CA ALA A 362 -12.94 21.60 19.78
C ALA A 362 -13.80 21.83 21.03
N VAL A 363 -13.36 22.77 21.88
CA VAL A 363 -14.19 23.36 22.94
C VAL A 363 -14.86 24.61 22.38
N LEU A 364 -16.17 24.72 22.52
CA LEU A 364 -16.97 25.80 21.93
C LEU A 364 -17.78 26.51 23.00
N VAL A 365 -17.36 27.72 23.35
CA VAL A 365 -18.06 28.56 24.32
C VAL A 365 -19.42 28.97 23.72
N PRO A 366 -20.55 28.95 24.49
CA PRO A 366 -21.83 29.45 24.04
C PRO A 366 -21.72 30.89 23.45
N GLY A 367 -22.30 31.10 22.28
CA GLY A 367 -22.23 32.36 21.52
C GLY A 367 -21.03 32.46 20.57
N THR A 368 -20.20 31.43 20.43
CA THR A 368 -19.02 31.45 19.55
C THR A 368 -19.09 30.38 18.44
N SER A 369 -18.16 30.45 17.49
CA SER A 369 -18.01 29.50 16.39
C SER A 369 -16.60 28.96 16.33
N THR A 370 -16.45 27.76 15.81
CA THR A 370 -15.15 27.12 15.50
C THR A 370 -15.19 26.53 14.10
N THR A 371 -14.01 26.27 13.55
CA THR A 371 -13.87 25.64 12.22
C THR A 371 -12.94 24.45 12.28
N ALA A 372 -13.17 23.48 11.38
CA ALA A 372 -12.29 22.36 11.09
C ALA A 372 -12.20 22.14 9.58
N THR A 373 -11.09 21.57 9.11
CA THR A 373 -10.91 21.23 7.71
C THR A 373 -11.38 19.80 7.48
N ILE A 374 -12.26 19.60 6.52
CA ILE A 374 -12.62 18.31 5.98
C ILE A 374 -11.70 18.06 4.77
N SER A 375 -10.95 16.98 4.76
CA SER A 375 -10.10 16.58 3.65
C SER A 375 -10.57 15.26 3.06
N THR A 376 -10.52 15.16 1.73
CA THR A 376 -10.79 13.93 1.00
C THR A 376 -9.54 13.53 0.20
N ALA A 377 -9.31 12.23 0.00
CA ALA A 377 -8.26 11.72 -0.86
C ALA A 377 -8.77 10.52 -1.66
N VAL A 378 -8.34 10.38 -2.91
CA VAL A 378 -8.60 9.19 -3.73
C VAL A 378 -7.82 8.03 -3.12
N THR A 379 -8.48 6.92 -2.82
CA THR A 379 -7.84 5.68 -2.33
C THR A 379 -7.82 4.59 -3.39
N SER A 380 -8.72 4.62 -4.36
CA SER A 380 -8.68 3.79 -5.57
C SER A 380 -9.55 4.39 -6.68
N GLY A 381 -9.29 4.01 -7.92
CA GLY A 381 -10.05 4.45 -9.09
C GLY A 381 -9.86 5.92 -9.44
N SER A 382 -10.89 6.57 -9.94
CA SER A 382 -10.87 7.96 -10.40
C SER A 382 -11.38 8.93 -9.31
N ALA A 383 -10.91 10.18 -9.36
CA ALA A 383 -11.39 11.23 -8.47
C ALA A 383 -12.87 11.56 -8.75
N GLN A 384 -13.73 11.29 -7.77
CA GLN A 384 -15.17 11.49 -7.86
C GLN A 384 -15.62 12.81 -7.23
N ALA A 385 -16.81 13.29 -7.62
CA ALA A 385 -17.50 14.34 -6.88
C ALA A 385 -18.06 13.77 -5.57
N VAL A 386 -17.59 14.27 -4.43
CA VAL A 386 -17.99 13.86 -3.08
C VAL A 386 -18.91 14.92 -2.50
N ALA A 387 -20.18 14.60 -2.33
CA ALA A 387 -21.12 15.44 -1.61
C ALA A 387 -20.86 15.34 -0.09
N LEU A 388 -20.74 16.48 0.58
CA LEU A 388 -20.40 16.55 2.00
C LEU A 388 -21.60 17.02 2.81
N THR A 389 -21.90 16.28 3.87
CA THR A 389 -22.97 16.61 4.82
C THR A 389 -22.49 16.48 6.26
N VAL A 390 -23.16 17.17 7.19
CA VAL A 390 -22.90 17.05 8.62
C VAL A 390 -24.20 16.85 9.37
N THR A 391 -24.19 15.91 10.32
CA THR A 391 -25.35 15.57 11.16
C THR A 391 -24.92 15.47 12.63
N GLY A 392 -25.88 15.39 13.55
CA GLY A 392 -25.63 15.22 14.98
C GLY A 392 -25.67 16.52 15.77
N ALA A 393 -26.09 17.64 15.15
CA ALA A 393 -26.22 18.92 15.85
C ALA A 393 -27.31 18.85 16.95
N PRO A 394 -26.99 19.12 18.23
CA PRO A 394 -27.96 19.21 19.31
C PRO A 394 -28.73 20.54 19.26
N ALA A 395 -29.75 20.66 20.07
CA ALA A 395 -30.46 21.93 20.21
C ALA A 395 -29.51 23.05 20.65
N GLY A 396 -29.57 24.19 19.96
CA GLY A 396 -28.71 25.34 20.21
C GLY A 396 -27.30 25.25 19.60
N VAL A 397 -26.94 24.18 18.89
CA VAL A 397 -25.69 24.11 18.13
C VAL A 397 -26.00 23.85 16.66
N SER A 398 -25.36 24.57 15.76
CA SER A 398 -25.50 24.36 14.32
C SER A 398 -24.16 24.03 13.68
N ALA A 399 -24.19 23.24 12.60
CA ALA A 399 -23.01 22.92 11.83
C ALA A 399 -23.29 23.07 10.33
N THR A 400 -22.32 23.60 9.60
CA THR A 400 -22.40 23.78 8.13
C THR A 400 -21.09 23.35 7.48
N VAL A 401 -21.17 22.85 6.25
CA VAL A 401 -20.02 22.48 5.42
C VAL A 401 -20.02 23.35 4.17
N SER A 402 -18.86 23.93 3.82
CA SER A 402 -18.69 24.75 2.63
C SER A 402 -17.31 24.51 1.99
N PRO A 403 -17.23 24.19 0.67
CA PRO A 403 -18.35 23.87 -0.22
C PRO A 403 -19.04 22.55 0.19
N GLY A 404 -20.32 22.40 -0.18
CA GLY A 404 -21.10 21.19 0.08
C GLY A 404 -20.76 20.00 -0.84
N SER A 405 -19.82 20.17 -1.77
CA SER A 405 -19.27 19.13 -2.62
C SER A 405 -17.86 19.49 -3.02
N VAL A 406 -16.97 18.48 -3.08
CA VAL A 406 -15.58 18.61 -3.56
C VAL A 406 -15.27 17.43 -4.48
N THR A 407 -14.30 17.60 -5.39
CA THR A 407 -13.68 16.45 -6.06
C THR A 407 -12.76 15.76 -5.05
N ALA A 408 -12.75 14.42 -5.01
CA ALA A 408 -11.86 13.65 -4.14
C ALA A 408 -10.40 14.09 -4.35
N GLY A 409 -9.67 14.33 -3.24
CA GLY A 409 -8.40 15.06 -3.22
C GLY A 409 -8.55 16.53 -2.81
N GLY A 410 -9.77 17.07 -2.82
CA GLY A 410 -10.09 18.42 -2.37
C GLY A 410 -10.47 18.52 -0.89
N SER A 411 -10.72 19.75 -0.43
CA SER A 411 -11.09 20.03 0.96
C SER A 411 -12.27 20.99 1.07
N ALA A 412 -12.97 20.92 2.21
CA ALA A 412 -14.05 21.82 2.60
C ALA A 412 -13.86 22.28 4.06
N GLN A 413 -14.56 23.34 4.45
CA GLN A 413 -14.57 23.83 5.81
C GLN A 413 -15.84 23.40 6.53
N LEU A 414 -15.69 22.74 7.68
CA LEU A 414 -16.75 22.56 8.67
C LEU A 414 -16.76 23.77 9.58
N THR A 415 -17.91 24.44 9.73
CA THR A 415 -18.12 25.50 10.71
C THR A 415 -19.19 25.04 11.70
N VAL A 416 -18.86 25.08 13.00
CA VAL A 416 -19.78 24.76 14.08
C VAL A 416 -20.00 25.99 14.94
N THR A 417 -21.27 26.34 15.19
CA THR A 417 -21.67 27.53 15.98
C THR A 417 -22.54 27.11 17.15
N ALA A 418 -22.17 27.48 18.37
CA ALA A 418 -23.01 27.34 19.54
C ALA A 418 -23.78 28.63 19.80
N ALA A 419 -25.10 28.57 19.86
CA ALA A 419 -25.92 29.70 20.32
C ALA A 419 -25.59 30.03 21.80
N ALA A 420 -25.90 31.25 22.24
CA ALA A 420 -25.73 31.63 23.64
C ALA A 420 -26.56 30.74 24.61
N SER A 421 -27.60 30.10 24.11
CA SER A 421 -28.46 29.16 24.84
C SER A 421 -28.03 27.69 24.68
N ALA A 422 -26.91 27.39 24.05
CA ALA A 422 -26.43 26.01 23.87
C ALA A 422 -26.23 25.33 25.22
N GLY A 423 -26.83 24.16 25.39
CA GLY A 423 -26.67 23.37 26.62
C GLY A 423 -25.26 22.84 26.77
N PRO A 424 -24.78 22.64 28.01
CA PRO A 424 -23.48 22.03 28.24
C PRO A 424 -23.50 20.55 27.86
N GLY A 425 -22.39 20.05 27.32
CA GLY A 425 -22.26 18.65 26.94
C GLY A 425 -21.18 18.42 25.90
N THR A 426 -20.90 17.15 25.62
CA THR A 426 -20.02 16.72 24.54
C THR A 426 -20.88 16.15 23.41
N TYR A 427 -20.73 16.72 22.23
CA TYR A 427 -21.60 16.46 21.07
C TYR A 427 -20.78 15.95 19.90
N PRO A 428 -20.92 14.69 19.51
CA PRO A 428 -20.29 14.17 18.30
C PRO A 428 -21.09 14.59 17.06
N PHE A 429 -20.40 15.17 16.10
CA PHE A 429 -20.91 15.44 14.75
C PHE A 429 -20.38 14.37 13.80
N THR A 430 -21.25 13.84 12.97
CA THR A 430 -20.83 12.94 11.88
C THR A 430 -20.77 13.74 10.60
N VAL A 431 -19.56 13.87 10.05
CA VAL A 431 -19.33 14.36 8.69
C VAL A 431 -19.38 13.17 7.75
N THR A 432 -20.22 13.23 6.74
CA THR A 432 -20.39 12.18 5.75
C THR A 432 -20.06 12.71 4.37
N GLY A 433 -19.18 12.01 3.66
CA GLY A 433 -18.92 12.19 2.24
C GLY A 433 -19.61 11.07 1.44
N ALA A 434 -20.35 11.42 0.40
CA ALA A 434 -21.04 10.47 -0.47
C ALA A 434 -20.69 10.69 -1.94
N ALA A 435 -20.33 9.61 -2.65
CA ALA A 435 -20.08 9.58 -4.08
C ALA A 435 -20.85 8.39 -4.68
N GLY A 436 -22.01 8.66 -5.31
CA GLY A 436 -22.92 7.60 -5.78
C GLY A 436 -23.39 6.71 -4.62
N ALA A 437 -23.14 5.41 -4.71
CA ALA A 437 -23.48 4.45 -3.66
C ALA A 437 -22.41 4.36 -2.54
N LEU A 438 -21.24 4.96 -2.74
CA LEU A 438 -20.14 4.93 -1.78
C LEU A 438 -20.32 6.02 -0.73
N SER A 439 -20.06 5.69 0.54
CA SER A 439 -20.12 6.63 1.66
C SER A 439 -18.96 6.42 2.62
N ARG A 440 -18.36 7.51 3.08
CA ARG A 440 -17.31 7.55 4.11
C ARG A 440 -17.69 8.56 5.18
N SER A 441 -17.34 8.33 6.42
CA SER A 441 -17.65 9.23 7.52
C SER A 441 -16.48 9.47 8.44
N ALA A 442 -16.45 10.66 9.05
CA ALA A 442 -15.50 11.03 10.10
C ALA A 442 -16.26 11.76 11.21
N THR A 443 -15.75 11.66 12.43
CA THR A 443 -16.38 12.31 13.60
C THR A 443 -15.62 13.57 13.96
N PHE A 444 -16.35 14.66 14.24
CA PHE A 444 -15.87 15.87 14.87
C PHE A 444 -16.59 16.05 16.20
N THR A 445 -15.86 16.22 17.30
CA THR A 445 -16.47 16.32 18.63
C THR A 445 -16.40 17.74 19.16
N VAL A 446 -17.54 18.31 19.55
CA VAL A 446 -17.60 19.61 20.23
C VAL A 446 -17.95 19.43 21.69
N THR A 447 -17.18 20.04 22.57
CA THR A 447 -17.52 20.16 24.01
C THR A 447 -18.02 21.58 24.27
N VAL A 448 -19.28 21.74 24.63
CA VAL A 448 -19.86 23.00 25.13
C VAL A 448 -19.76 22.99 26.67
N PRO A 449 -18.96 23.89 27.26
CA PRO A 449 -18.85 23.97 28.72
C PRO A 449 -20.16 24.41 29.35
N GLY A 450 -20.50 23.86 30.52
CA GLY A 450 -21.64 24.31 31.31
C GLY A 450 -21.42 25.71 31.93
N PRO A 451 -22.46 26.34 32.48
CA PRO A 451 -22.26 27.46 33.37
C PRO A 451 -21.51 26.98 34.62
N GLY A 452 -20.19 27.06 34.59
CA GLY A 452 -19.30 26.41 35.55
C GLY A 452 -18.48 25.23 34.99
N GLY A 453 -18.58 24.92 33.69
CA GLY A 453 -17.87 23.80 33.08
C GLY A 453 -16.48 24.20 32.52
N SER A 454 -15.53 23.28 32.59
CA SER A 454 -14.11 23.54 32.44
C SER A 454 -13.74 24.12 31.07
N GLY A 455 -13.34 25.40 31.06
CA GLY A 455 -12.59 25.94 29.96
C GLY A 455 -11.17 25.37 29.85
N LEU A 456 -10.84 24.39 30.70
CA LEU A 456 -9.55 23.71 30.74
C LEU A 456 -9.58 22.45 29.89
N ALA A 457 -8.78 22.42 28.84
CA ALA A 457 -8.67 21.24 27.97
C ALA A 457 -7.60 20.29 28.49
N ASN A 458 -7.81 18.98 28.26
CA ASN A 458 -6.89 17.91 28.66
C ASN A 458 -6.46 18.01 30.14
N GLY A 459 -7.40 18.24 31.04
CA GLY A 459 -7.12 18.40 32.47
C GLY A 459 -6.75 17.09 33.17
N GLY A 460 -7.20 15.94 32.65
CA GLY A 460 -6.81 14.59 33.10
C GLY A 460 -5.68 13.98 32.29
N LEU A 461 -5.09 14.70 31.32
CA LEU A 461 -3.99 14.28 30.45
C LEU A 461 -4.27 12.99 29.63
N GLU A 462 -5.51 12.57 29.51
CA GLU A 462 -5.93 11.30 28.86
C GLU A 462 -5.68 11.27 27.35
N SER A 463 -5.26 12.40 26.73
CA SER A 463 -4.74 12.40 25.36
C SER A 463 -3.36 11.74 25.24
N GLY A 464 -2.68 11.43 26.34
CA GLY A 464 -1.31 10.93 26.37
C GLY A 464 -0.24 11.96 25.96
N THR A 465 -0.64 13.24 25.77
CA THR A 465 0.24 14.33 25.36
C THR A 465 0.11 15.54 26.27
N LEU A 466 1.14 16.40 26.32
CA LEU A 466 1.08 17.67 27.08
C LEU A 466 0.14 18.71 26.47
N GLY A 467 -0.09 18.67 25.17
CA GLY A 467 -0.95 19.67 24.52
C GLY A 467 -2.38 19.67 25.09
N PRO A 468 -2.97 20.86 25.33
CA PRO A 468 -2.50 22.22 25.04
C PRO A 468 -1.77 22.93 26.22
N TRP A 469 -1.25 22.17 27.19
CA TRP A 469 -0.45 22.74 28.27
C TRP A 469 0.91 23.24 27.73
N THR A 470 1.29 24.42 28.16
CA THR A 470 2.64 25.00 27.95
C THR A 470 3.44 24.85 29.21
N CYS A 471 4.52 24.09 29.17
CA CYS A 471 5.29 23.74 30.34
C CYS A 471 6.76 24.18 30.25
N GLU A 472 7.38 24.46 31.39
CA GLU A 472 8.83 24.54 31.53
C GLU A 472 9.49 23.19 31.22
N SER A 473 10.79 23.20 30.95
CA SER A 473 11.54 21.99 30.57
C SER A 473 11.48 20.92 31.65
N GLY A 474 11.39 19.63 31.19
CA GLY A 474 11.34 18.48 32.09
C GLY A 474 9.92 18.05 32.48
N ALA A 475 8.88 18.74 32.05
CA ALA A 475 7.52 18.28 32.19
C ALA A 475 7.22 17.12 31.23
N SER A 476 6.35 16.20 31.64
CA SER A 476 5.94 15.05 30.81
C SER A 476 4.57 14.54 31.24
N VAL A 477 3.94 13.78 30.35
CA VAL A 477 2.80 12.94 30.69
C VAL A 477 3.34 11.60 31.22
N VAL A 478 2.79 11.11 32.31
CA VAL A 478 3.19 9.83 32.93
C VAL A 478 1.99 8.93 33.13
N SER A 479 2.22 7.60 33.09
CA SER A 479 1.20 6.58 33.39
C SER A 479 1.26 6.09 34.84
N THR A 480 2.19 6.63 35.66
CA THR A 480 2.35 6.34 37.07
C THR A 480 3.17 7.47 37.73
N PRO A 481 2.70 8.07 38.88
CA PRO A 481 1.40 7.85 39.52
C PRO A 481 0.28 8.55 38.72
N VAL A 482 -0.95 8.00 38.75
CA VAL A 482 -2.18 8.62 38.22
C VAL A 482 -3.24 8.64 39.33
N HIS A 483 -4.15 9.64 39.32
CA HIS A 483 -5.31 9.68 40.20
C HIS A 483 -6.52 9.04 39.52
N GLY A 484 -6.79 9.42 38.29
CA GLY A 484 -7.86 8.89 37.44
C GLY A 484 -7.34 8.48 36.05
N GLY A 485 -8.11 7.68 35.30
CA GLY A 485 -7.75 7.33 33.94
C GLY A 485 -6.42 6.57 33.77
N SER A 486 -5.66 6.97 32.73
CA SER A 486 -4.42 6.29 32.32
C SER A 486 -3.18 7.19 32.43
N TYR A 487 -3.35 8.49 32.58
CA TYR A 487 -2.26 9.47 32.49
C TYR A 487 -2.38 10.61 33.51
N ALA A 488 -1.25 11.21 33.89
CA ALA A 488 -1.17 12.39 34.72
C ALA A 488 -0.06 13.34 34.25
N LEU A 489 -0.17 14.63 34.59
CA LEU A 489 0.86 15.63 34.35
C LEU A 489 1.96 15.49 35.42
N LYS A 490 3.21 15.36 34.99
CA LYS A 490 4.39 15.46 35.83
C LYS A 490 5.11 16.77 35.52
N THR A 491 5.39 17.57 36.52
CA THR A 491 6.30 18.73 36.42
C THR A 491 7.63 18.39 37.10
N SER A 492 8.71 19.04 36.68
CA SER A 492 10.05 18.74 37.18
C SER A 492 10.76 20.05 37.62
N PRO A 493 10.55 20.51 38.88
CA PRO A 493 11.26 21.65 39.41
C PRO A 493 12.78 21.46 39.44
N THR A 494 13.52 22.52 39.24
CA THR A 494 14.99 22.55 39.37
C THR A 494 15.40 23.62 40.37
N SER A 495 16.69 23.79 40.65
CA SER A 495 17.16 24.91 41.49
C SER A 495 16.86 26.29 40.91
N GLY A 496 16.63 26.39 39.61
CA GLY A 496 16.37 27.65 38.90
C GLY A 496 14.95 27.82 38.34
N GLN A 497 14.13 26.74 38.38
CA GLN A 497 12.78 26.76 37.82
C GLN A 497 11.80 25.99 38.72
N THR A 498 10.53 26.42 38.69
CA THR A 498 9.46 25.76 39.47
C THR A 498 8.84 24.57 38.75
N GLY A 499 9.19 24.31 37.48
CA GLY A 499 8.59 23.30 36.65
C GLY A 499 7.15 23.65 36.27
N GLU A 500 6.86 24.94 36.03
CA GLU A 500 5.49 25.39 35.79
C GLU A 500 4.90 24.86 34.47
N CYS A 501 3.67 24.38 34.54
CA CYS A 501 2.80 24.08 33.42
C CYS A 501 1.59 25.02 33.45
N THR A 502 1.25 25.65 32.34
CA THR A 502 0.16 26.63 32.25
C THR A 502 -0.79 26.33 31.11
N GLN A 503 -2.04 26.74 31.28
CA GLN A 503 -3.03 26.80 30.21
C GLN A 503 -3.90 28.04 30.37
N THR A 504 -4.05 28.86 29.29
CA THR A 504 -4.97 29.99 29.31
C THR A 504 -6.38 29.50 28.96
N VAL A 505 -7.34 29.81 29.81
CA VAL A 505 -8.76 29.51 29.62
C VAL A 505 -9.56 30.79 29.35
N THR A 506 -10.60 30.67 28.53
CA THR A 506 -11.56 31.76 28.26
C THR A 506 -12.91 31.34 28.84
N LEU A 507 -13.38 32.17 29.76
CA LEU A 507 -14.58 31.93 30.57
C LEU A 507 -15.53 33.13 30.44
N ALA A 508 -16.70 33.11 31.06
CA ALA A 508 -17.57 34.27 31.09
C ALA A 508 -16.92 35.41 31.88
N PRO A 509 -16.96 36.67 31.39
CA PRO A 509 -16.42 37.82 32.10
C PRO A 509 -17.12 38.09 33.44
N ASN A 510 -16.34 38.56 34.43
CA ASN A 510 -16.82 38.96 35.77
C ASN A 510 -17.65 37.85 36.49
N ALA A 511 -17.40 36.57 36.18
CA ALA A 511 -18.09 35.43 36.73
C ALA A 511 -17.22 34.67 37.74
N LYS A 512 -17.87 34.02 38.70
CA LYS A 512 -17.20 33.19 39.73
C LYS A 512 -16.99 31.79 39.23
N TYR A 513 -15.80 31.25 39.47
CA TYR A 513 -15.38 29.91 39.12
C TYR A 513 -14.58 29.25 40.24
N THR A 514 -14.41 27.96 40.15
CA THR A 514 -13.53 27.20 41.05
C THR A 514 -12.59 26.34 40.21
N LEU A 515 -11.29 26.56 40.25
CA LEU A 515 -10.30 25.61 39.77
C LEU A 515 -10.18 24.51 40.80
N SER A 516 -10.29 23.26 40.36
CA SER A 516 -10.02 22.10 41.20
C SER A 516 -9.13 21.10 40.47
N GLY A 517 -8.43 20.26 41.24
CA GLY A 517 -7.59 19.19 40.69
C GLY A 517 -6.98 18.36 41.79
N TRP A 518 -6.57 17.16 41.44
CA TRP A 518 -5.81 16.29 42.32
C TRP A 518 -4.32 16.53 42.06
N VAL A 519 -3.58 16.76 43.15
CA VAL A 519 -2.14 17.02 43.08
C VAL A 519 -1.39 16.20 44.12
N GLN A 520 -0.11 15.90 43.83
CA GLN A 520 0.78 15.14 44.70
C GLN A 520 2.20 15.65 44.55
N GLY A 521 2.95 15.75 45.64
CA GLY A 521 4.35 16.12 45.66
C GLY A 521 4.67 17.21 46.69
N SER A 522 5.97 17.46 46.89
CA SER A 522 6.43 18.51 47.82
C SER A 522 6.19 19.90 47.20
N TYR A 523 5.47 20.76 47.92
CA TYR A 523 5.12 22.11 47.47
C TYR A 523 4.44 22.14 46.11
N ALA A 524 3.41 21.29 45.93
CA ALA A 524 2.57 21.28 44.74
C ALA A 524 1.58 22.46 44.80
N TYR A 525 1.73 23.41 43.89
CA TYR A 525 0.87 24.60 43.76
C TYR A 525 -0.07 24.45 42.57
N LEU A 526 -1.36 24.70 42.82
CA LEU A 526 -2.40 24.84 41.82
C LEU A 526 -2.99 26.24 41.93
N GLY A 527 -3.14 26.98 40.81
CA GLY A 527 -3.66 28.30 40.87
C GLY A 527 -4.03 28.94 39.55
N VAL A 528 -4.48 30.18 39.62
CA VAL A 528 -4.86 31.03 38.50
C VAL A 528 -4.21 32.39 38.58
N ARG A 529 -3.87 33.00 37.42
CA ARG A 529 -3.35 34.34 37.24
C ARG A 529 -3.81 34.95 35.92
N GLY A 530 -3.43 36.20 35.62
CA GLY A 530 -3.66 36.82 34.30
C GLY A 530 -5.12 37.15 34.00
N GLY A 531 -5.78 37.96 34.80
CA GLY A 531 -7.20 38.30 34.71
C GLY A 531 -8.06 37.68 35.80
N ALA A 532 -7.45 36.85 36.61
CA ALA A 532 -7.96 36.26 37.84
C ALA A 532 -6.77 36.00 38.78
N SER A 533 -7.00 35.78 40.07
CA SER A 533 -5.95 35.41 41.02
C SER A 533 -6.46 34.47 42.08
N GLY A 534 -5.63 33.52 42.46
CA GLY A 534 -5.90 32.52 43.51
C GLY A 534 -4.92 31.37 43.43
N SER A 535 -4.58 30.79 44.58
CA SER A 535 -3.74 29.57 44.62
C SER A 535 -4.02 28.76 45.89
N ALA A 536 -3.76 27.46 45.78
CA ALA A 536 -3.71 26.53 46.86
C ALA A 536 -2.48 25.62 46.70
N TRP A 537 -1.99 25.02 47.76
CA TRP A 537 -0.84 24.13 47.69
C TRP A 537 -0.92 23.00 48.73
N THR A 538 -0.14 21.97 48.52
CA THR A 538 0.06 20.85 49.43
C THR A 538 1.51 20.36 49.40
N SER A 539 1.94 19.65 50.46
CA SER A 539 3.18 18.86 50.48
C SER A 539 2.91 17.37 50.71
N SER A 540 1.79 16.88 50.25
CA SER A 540 1.38 15.51 50.43
C SER A 540 2.11 14.58 49.44
N THR A 541 2.58 13.45 49.93
CA THR A 541 3.12 12.37 49.07
C THR A 541 2.02 11.51 48.44
N GLY A 542 0.77 11.69 48.82
CA GLY A 542 -0.41 11.10 48.21
C GLY A 542 -1.29 12.12 47.53
N TRP A 543 -2.18 11.66 46.68
CA TRP A 543 -3.11 12.53 45.93
C TRP A 543 -4.00 13.33 46.91
N THR A 544 -4.01 14.63 46.73
CA THR A 544 -4.79 15.60 47.51
C THR A 544 -5.57 16.49 46.57
N LYS A 545 -6.88 16.61 46.78
CA LYS A 545 -7.70 17.53 46.01
C LYS A 545 -7.51 18.95 46.49
N LEU A 546 -7.07 19.83 45.60
CA LEU A 546 -7.03 21.27 45.84
C LEU A 546 -8.21 21.95 45.13
N THR A 547 -8.71 23.04 45.73
CA THR A 547 -9.74 23.91 45.17
C THR A 547 -9.35 25.37 45.33
N VAL A 548 -9.50 26.12 44.24
CA VAL A 548 -9.13 27.53 44.18
C VAL A 548 -10.31 28.34 43.61
N PRO A 549 -11.12 28.99 44.45
CA PRO A 549 -12.16 29.86 44.00
C PRO A 549 -11.56 31.14 43.39
N PHE A 550 -12.08 31.62 42.28
CA PHE A 550 -11.65 32.86 41.63
C PHE A 550 -12.81 33.55 40.91
N THR A 551 -12.61 34.81 40.55
CA THR A 551 -13.54 35.58 39.72
C THR A 551 -12.75 36.09 38.51
N THR A 552 -13.29 35.89 37.31
CA THR A 552 -12.71 36.39 36.07
C THR A 552 -12.85 37.92 36.00
N GLY A 553 -11.87 38.57 35.37
CA GLY A 553 -11.95 39.97 35.01
C GLY A 553 -12.84 40.23 33.77
N PRO A 554 -12.88 41.49 33.29
CA PRO A 554 -13.70 41.88 32.14
C PRO A 554 -13.34 41.16 30.83
N SER A 555 -12.12 40.66 30.68
CA SER A 555 -11.69 39.87 29.50
C SER A 555 -12.22 38.46 29.49
N GLY A 556 -12.67 37.92 30.64
CA GLY A 556 -13.04 36.52 30.79
C GLY A 556 -11.86 35.56 30.69
N THR A 557 -10.62 36.02 30.58
CA THR A 557 -9.43 35.17 30.47
C THR A 557 -8.80 34.90 31.85
N ALA A 558 -8.28 33.68 32.04
CA ALA A 558 -7.45 33.33 33.18
C ALA A 558 -6.37 32.34 32.75
N THR A 559 -5.19 32.38 33.34
CA THR A 559 -4.15 31.40 33.14
C THR A 559 -4.13 30.45 34.35
N VAL A 560 -4.52 29.23 34.12
CA VAL A 560 -4.39 28.14 35.10
C VAL A 560 -2.94 27.65 35.12
N TYR A 561 -2.41 27.35 36.31
CA TYR A 561 -1.06 26.78 36.42
C TYR A 561 -0.99 25.67 37.47
N LEU A 562 -0.07 24.72 37.23
CA LEU A 562 0.45 23.77 38.18
C LEU A 562 1.96 23.89 38.23
N HIS A 563 2.56 24.02 39.42
CA HIS A 563 4.01 24.03 39.58
C HIS A 563 4.44 23.45 40.93
N GLY A 564 5.70 23.08 41.04
CA GLY A 564 6.33 22.76 42.30
C GLY A 564 7.13 23.93 42.87
N TRP A 565 8.19 23.65 43.65
CA TRP A 565 9.05 24.66 44.26
C TRP A 565 10.52 24.40 43.93
N TYR A 566 11.29 25.44 43.86
CA TYR A 566 12.73 25.39 43.53
C TYR A 566 13.48 24.32 44.33
N GLY A 567 14.24 23.48 43.65
CA GLY A 567 15.07 22.47 44.25
C GLY A 567 14.32 21.31 44.91
N GLN A 568 12.98 21.27 44.77
CA GLN A 568 12.15 20.18 45.27
C GLN A 568 11.98 19.04 44.22
N GLY A 569 11.40 17.92 44.65
CA GLY A 569 11.07 16.81 43.79
C GLY A 569 9.94 17.09 42.78
N PRO A 570 9.65 16.16 41.90
CA PRO A 570 8.57 16.30 40.93
C PRO A 570 7.20 16.44 41.59
N VAL A 571 6.34 17.22 40.93
CA VAL A 571 4.93 17.38 41.30
C VAL A 571 4.06 16.78 40.21
N TYR A 572 2.98 16.14 40.62
CA TYR A 572 2.02 15.54 39.71
C TYR A 572 0.66 16.22 39.83
N GLY A 573 -0.06 16.31 38.74
CA GLY A 573 -1.42 16.85 38.69
C GLY A 573 -2.31 16.01 37.78
N ASP A 574 -3.56 15.83 38.19
CA ASP A 574 -4.53 15.02 37.49
C ASP A 574 -5.96 15.51 37.75
N ASP A 575 -6.89 15.16 36.84
CA ASP A 575 -8.31 15.53 36.92
C ASP A 575 -8.52 17.04 37.18
N LEU A 576 -7.70 17.88 36.54
CA LEU A 576 -7.76 19.34 36.65
C LEU A 576 -9.01 19.87 35.93
N ALA A 577 -9.79 20.70 36.58
CA ALA A 577 -11.03 21.23 36.05
C ALA A 577 -11.31 22.65 36.58
N VAL A 578 -11.94 23.46 35.73
CA VAL A 578 -12.52 24.75 36.11
C VAL A 578 -14.03 24.64 36.01
N GLY A 579 -14.73 24.87 37.11
CA GLY A 579 -16.17 24.73 37.20
C GLY A 579 -16.86 25.83 37.98
#